data_781664f895f8f879b7a13e0d3c024d0e
#
_entry.id   781664f895f8f879b7a13e0d3c024d0e
#
_cell.length_a   1.000
_cell.length_b   1.000
_cell.length_c   1.000
_cell.angle_alpha   90.00
_cell.angle_beta   90.00
_cell.angle_gamma   90.00
#
_symmetry.space_group_name_H-M   'P 1'
#
loop_
_entity.id
_entity.type
_entity.pdbx_description
1 polymer ?
#
loop_
_entity_poly.entity_id
_entity_poly.type
_entity_poly.pdbx_seq_one_letter_code
_entity_poly.pdbx_strand_id
1 'polypeptide(L)'
;YLDNYDGKVYCLVRKGKYESMEKRMMHMLMYYFDNPCQELFGERIICVDGDITSKEQVEKFADYKFNTIINCAACVKHFAAGDVLEKINVHGVENLIEFCKNSGRRLIQISTVSVAGEGSDGVPPMSRVFNENDLYIGQNITNEYIRTKFLAERAVLEAVSSGLDGKVIRVGNLMSRNSDGEFQINFITNGFLRSLRGYEAVGKFPIGAMHEVTEFSPIDSTALAVLRLVQTDRRFTVFHACNSHHIYMADLIYAMRSHGFDIDIVSDEEFEAAVKEFAKNSDDSDVVSGLIAYTAHNENEIY
;
A
#
# COMPACT_ATOMS: atom_id res chain seq x y z
N TYR A 1 16.27 6.95 -6.13
CA TYR A 1 16.90 6.47 -7.36
C TYR A 1 17.90 7.49 -7.90
N LEU A 2 17.52 8.75 -8.07
CA LEU A 2 18.34 9.79 -8.72
C LEU A 2 19.64 10.07 -7.98
N ASP A 3 19.67 9.92 -6.66
CA ASP A 3 20.88 10.12 -5.84
C ASP A 3 21.88 8.96 -5.92
N ASN A 4 21.40 7.78 -6.31
CA ASN A 4 22.19 6.55 -6.28
C ASN A 4 22.55 6.02 -7.69
N TYR A 5 21.90 6.51 -8.75
CA TYR A 5 22.03 5.99 -10.11
C TYR A 5 21.98 7.14 -11.13
N ASP A 6 22.77 7.03 -12.20
CA ASP A 6 22.84 8.02 -13.28
C ASP A 6 21.72 7.91 -14.33
N GLY A 7 20.86 6.89 -14.20
CA GLY A 7 19.79 6.61 -15.17
C GLY A 7 18.65 7.62 -15.16
N LYS A 8 17.79 7.53 -16.15
CA LYS A 8 16.54 8.30 -16.24
C LYS A 8 15.39 7.55 -15.56
N VAL A 9 14.46 8.31 -15.01
CA VAL A 9 13.20 7.81 -14.47
C VAL A 9 12.05 8.33 -15.31
N TYR A 10 11.28 7.42 -15.89
CA TYR A 10 10.04 7.74 -16.58
C TYR A 10 8.88 7.57 -15.59
N CYS A 11 8.26 8.68 -15.22
CA CYS A 11 7.19 8.71 -14.24
C CYS A 11 5.84 8.76 -14.94
N LEU A 12 5.06 7.67 -14.84
CA LEU A 12 3.68 7.68 -15.32
C LEU A 12 2.80 8.49 -14.37
N VAL A 13 2.42 9.69 -14.79
CA VAL A 13 1.73 10.67 -13.95
C VAL A 13 0.51 11.22 -14.66
N ARG A 14 -0.68 10.98 -14.11
CA ARG A 14 -1.88 11.68 -14.59
C ARG A 14 -1.86 13.14 -14.16
N LYS A 15 -2.16 14.06 -15.05
CA LYS A 15 -2.20 15.51 -14.78
C LYS A 15 -3.09 15.86 -13.56
N GLY A 16 -4.29 15.26 -13.48
CA GLY A 16 -5.25 15.56 -12.43
C GLY A 16 -5.72 17.03 -12.48
N LYS A 17 -5.75 17.69 -11.31
CA LYS A 17 -6.14 19.11 -11.16
C LYS A 17 -5.01 20.11 -11.45
N TYR A 18 -3.83 19.65 -11.74
CA TYR A 18 -2.66 20.51 -11.97
C TYR A 18 -2.61 20.98 -13.44
N GLU A 19 -1.84 22.04 -13.70
CA GLU A 19 -1.66 22.57 -15.07
C GLU A 19 -0.97 21.57 -15.99
N SER A 20 0.04 20.84 -15.46
CA SER A 20 0.74 19.79 -16.18
C SER A 20 1.14 18.63 -15.23
N MET A 21 1.64 17.54 -15.82
CA MET A 21 2.20 16.41 -15.07
C MET A 21 3.46 16.81 -14.29
N GLU A 22 4.31 17.63 -14.90
CA GLU A 22 5.52 18.15 -14.27
C GLU A 22 5.17 19.01 -13.06
N LYS A 23 4.18 19.92 -13.17
CA LYS A 23 3.71 20.73 -12.04
C LYS A 23 3.19 19.86 -10.90
N ARG A 24 2.48 18.79 -11.21
CA ARG A 24 2.04 17.83 -10.20
C ARG A 24 3.22 17.13 -9.54
N MET A 25 4.20 16.66 -10.31
CA MET A 25 5.38 15.98 -9.78
C MET A 25 6.23 16.93 -8.94
N MET A 26 6.48 18.17 -9.43
CA MET A 26 7.21 19.18 -8.68
C MET A 26 6.55 19.50 -7.33
N HIS A 27 5.20 19.58 -7.31
CA HIS A 27 4.47 19.79 -6.07
C HIS A 27 4.69 18.66 -5.07
N MET A 28 4.70 17.41 -5.52
CA MET A 28 4.97 16.27 -4.66
C MET A 28 6.42 16.25 -4.18
N LEU A 29 7.39 16.55 -5.06
CA LEU A 29 8.80 16.61 -4.68
C LEU A 29 9.06 17.74 -3.69
N MET A 30 8.42 18.90 -3.88
CA MET A 30 8.50 20.01 -2.94
C MET A 30 7.93 19.64 -1.57
N TYR A 31 6.79 18.93 -1.52
CA TYR A 31 6.20 18.48 -0.27
C TYR A 31 7.09 17.48 0.49
N TYR A 32 7.66 16.49 -0.22
CA TYR A 32 8.41 15.43 0.44
C TYR A 32 9.89 15.77 0.67
N PHE A 33 10.49 16.64 -0.12
CA PHE A 33 11.94 16.85 -0.11
C PHE A 33 12.36 18.32 0.00
N ASP A 34 11.40 19.24 0.16
CA ASP A 34 11.63 20.68 0.14
C ASP A 34 12.40 21.17 -1.11
N ASN A 35 12.37 20.35 -2.15
CA ASN A 35 13.05 20.61 -3.41
C ASN A 35 12.18 20.11 -4.59
N PRO A 36 11.74 20.99 -5.50
CA PRO A 36 10.98 20.58 -6.67
C PRO A 36 11.82 19.83 -7.72
N CYS A 37 13.14 19.78 -7.58
CA CYS A 37 14.10 19.17 -8.50
C CYS A 37 13.90 19.64 -9.96
N GLN A 38 13.59 20.93 -10.14
CA GLN A 38 13.17 21.49 -11.44
C GLN A 38 14.21 21.26 -12.55
N GLU A 39 15.49 21.29 -12.21
CA GLU A 39 16.63 21.11 -13.11
C GLU A 39 16.71 19.67 -13.67
N LEU A 40 16.07 18.70 -13.03
CA LEU A 40 16.11 17.31 -13.47
C LEU A 40 15.01 16.95 -14.48
N PHE A 41 13.98 17.82 -14.61
CA PHE A 41 12.88 17.56 -15.54
C PHE A 41 13.32 17.72 -17.01
N GLY A 42 12.87 16.77 -17.85
CA GLY A 42 13.26 16.68 -19.24
C GLY A 42 14.60 15.94 -19.47
N GLU A 43 15.50 15.94 -18.48
CA GLU A 43 16.78 15.25 -18.58
C GLU A 43 16.79 13.91 -17.85
N ARG A 44 16.49 13.90 -16.55
CA ARG A 44 16.52 12.71 -15.70
C ARG A 44 15.16 12.29 -15.18
N ILE A 45 14.21 13.22 -15.04
CA ILE A 45 12.81 12.98 -14.70
C ILE A 45 11.97 13.26 -15.94
N ILE A 46 11.37 12.23 -16.51
CA ILE A 46 10.51 12.33 -17.68
C ILE A 46 9.10 11.96 -17.26
N CYS A 47 8.19 12.94 -17.27
CA CYS A 47 6.77 12.67 -17.05
C CYS A 47 6.15 12.08 -18.31
N VAL A 48 5.43 10.99 -18.12
CA VAL A 48 4.73 10.26 -19.18
C VAL A 48 3.25 10.24 -18.87
N ASP A 49 2.42 10.62 -19.82
CA ASP A 49 0.96 10.49 -19.70
C ASP A 49 0.53 9.08 -20.07
N GLY A 50 -0.45 8.55 -19.34
CA GLY A 50 -1.03 7.27 -19.66
C GLY A 50 -1.78 6.64 -18.49
N ASP A 51 -2.53 5.60 -18.83
CA ASP A 51 -3.29 4.78 -17.88
C ASP A 51 -3.00 3.30 -18.15
N ILE A 52 -2.54 2.58 -17.14
CA ILE A 52 -2.22 1.15 -17.26
C ILE A 52 -3.45 0.30 -17.58
N THR A 53 -4.66 0.79 -17.32
CA THR A 53 -5.91 0.10 -17.65
C THR A 53 -6.23 0.13 -19.15
N SER A 54 -5.55 0.99 -19.93
CA SER A 54 -5.67 1.07 -21.37
C SER A 54 -4.47 0.39 -22.05
N LYS A 55 -4.71 -0.75 -22.68
CA LYS A 55 -3.69 -1.49 -23.44
C LYS A 55 -3.01 -0.59 -24.48
N GLU A 56 -3.79 0.18 -25.24
CA GLU A 56 -3.27 1.10 -26.25
C GLU A 56 -2.30 2.13 -25.66
N GLN A 57 -2.59 2.66 -24.47
CA GLN A 57 -1.71 3.62 -23.81
C GLN A 57 -0.43 2.95 -23.28
N VAL A 58 -0.53 1.73 -22.78
CA VAL A 58 0.63 0.93 -22.36
C VAL A 58 1.54 0.60 -23.54
N GLU A 59 0.99 0.30 -24.71
CA GLU A 59 1.78 0.04 -25.93
C GLU A 59 2.64 1.25 -26.34
N LYS A 60 2.20 2.48 -26.08
CA LYS A 60 2.99 3.71 -26.33
C LYS A 60 4.25 3.81 -25.46
N PHE A 61 4.37 3.01 -24.40
CA PHE A 61 5.62 2.96 -23.63
C PHE A 61 6.80 2.42 -24.46
N ALA A 62 6.55 1.78 -25.58
CA ALA A 62 7.59 1.38 -26.51
C ALA A 62 8.43 2.55 -27.07
N ASP A 63 7.84 3.75 -27.11
CA ASP A 63 8.52 4.96 -27.60
C ASP A 63 9.61 5.46 -26.64
N TYR A 64 9.62 4.96 -25.39
CA TYR A 64 10.57 5.36 -24.36
C TYR A 64 11.69 4.33 -24.17
N LYS A 65 12.89 4.81 -23.84
CA LYS A 65 14.08 3.98 -23.63
C LYS A 65 14.28 3.65 -22.16
N PHE A 66 13.68 2.57 -21.70
CA PHE A 66 13.88 2.01 -20.36
C PHE A 66 13.92 0.47 -20.43
N ASN A 67 14.44 -0.17 -19.40
CA ASN A 67 14.56 -1.63 -19.32
C ASN A 67 13.66 -2.27 -18.24
N THR A 68 13.16 -1.49 -17.31
CA THR A 68 12.43 -1.99 -16.13
C THR A 68 11.21 -1.13 -15.84
N ILE A 69 10.09 -1.76 -15.59
CA ILE A 69 8.88 -1.13 -15.02
C ILE A 69 8.81 -1.52 -13.55
N ILE A 70 8.68 -0.52 -12.66
CA ILE A 70 8.30 -0.72 -11.28
C ILE A 70 6.85 -0.26 -11.15
N ASN A 71 5.94 -1.23 -11.08
CA ASN A 71 4.51 -0.93 -10.98
C ASN A 71 4.08 -0.71 -9.53
N CYS A 72 3.96 0.55 -9.16
CA CYS A 72 3.38 1.00 -7.90
C CYS A 72 1.91 1.41 -8.03
N ALA A 73 1.35 1.39 -9.26
CA ALA A 73 -0.03 1.79 -9.47
C ALA A 73 -1.00 0.75 -8.91
N ALA A 74 -1.85 1.19 -8.00
CA ALA A 74 -2.91 0.38 -7.42
C ALA A 74 -4.07 1.25 -6.93
N CYS A 75 -5.28 0.72 -6.96
CA CYS A 75 -6.38 1.24 -6.17
C CYS A 75 -6.31 0.59 -4.79
N VAL A 76 -6.11 1.39 -3.75
CA VAL A 76 -5.98 0.94 -2.35
C VAL A 76 -7.24 1.24 -1.53
N LYS A 77 -8.34 1.61 -2.18
CA LYS A 77 -9.62 1.88 -1.51
C LYS A 77 -10.33 0.57 -1.22
N HIS A 78 -10.36 0.16 0.03
CA HIS A 78 -11.01 -1.09 0.47
C HIS A 78 -12.51 -1.16 0.10
N PHE A 79 -13.17 -0.03 -0.07
CA PHE A 79 -14.60 0.08 -0.40
C PHE A 79 -14.82 0.82 -1.73
N ALA A 80 -13.98 0.59 -2.74
CA ALA A 80 -14.20 1.15 -4.07
C ALA A 80 -15.47 0.54 -4.69
N ALA A 81 -16.34 1.40 -5.22
CA ALA A 81 -17.55 0.95 -5.88
C ALA A 81 -17.25 0.36 -7.27
N GLY A 82 -17.97 -0.70 -7.64
CA GLY A 82 -17.88 -1.32 -8.95
C GLY A 82 -16.57 -2.10 -9.18
N ASP A 83 -16.14 -2.18 -10.42
CA ASP A 83 -15.00 -2.96 -10.90
C ASP A 83 -13.66 -2.20 -10.91
N VAL A 84 -13.58 -1.06 -10.25
CA VAL A 84 -12.39 -0.18 -10.27
C VAL A 84 -11.15 -0.88 -9.74
N LEU A 85 -11.29 -1.65 -8.65
CA LEU A 85 -10.20 -2.43 -8.08
C LEU A 85 -9.66 -3.46 -9.09
N GLU A 86 -10.54 -4.22 -9.70
CA GLU A 86 -10.16 -5.25 -10.66
C GLU A 86 -9.53 -4.64 -11.92
N LYS A 87 -10.12 -3.58 -12.47
CA LYS A 87 -9.58 -2.86 -13.63
C LYS A 87 -8.16 -2.36 -13.40
N ILE A 88 -7.89 -1.74 -12.26
CA ILE A 88 -6.57 -1.16 -11.98
C ILE A 88 -5.59 -2.23 -11.51
N ASN A 89 -5.98 -3.02 -10.51
CA ASN A 89 -5.05 -3.92 -9.82
C ASN A 89 -4.81 -5.22 -10.59
N VAL A 90 -5.74 -5.67 -11.43
CA VAL A 90 -5.61 -6.91 -12.21
C VAL A 90 -5.38 -6.59 -13.68
N HIS A 91 -6.37 -6.01 -14.38
CA HIS A 91 -6.25 -5.79 -15.81
C HIS A 91 -5.13 -4.82 -16.19
N GLY A 92 -4.88 -3.78 -15.36
CA GLY A 92 -3.73 -2.91 -15.54
C GLY A 92 -2.40 -3.68 -15.47
N VAL A 93 -2.29 -4.64 -14.55
CA VAL A 93 -1.09 -5.49 -14.42
C VAL A 93 -0.97 -6.47 -15.60
N GLU A 94 -2.07 -7.05 -16.08
CA GLU A 94 -2.10 -7.91 -17.27
C GLU A 94 -1.60 -7.17 -18.51
N ASN A 95 -2.00 -5.91 -18.72
CA ASN A 95 -1.50 -5.07 -19.80
C ASN A 95 0.02 -4.85 -19.69
N LEU A 96 0.54 -4.61 -18.50
CA LEU A 96 1.98 -4.47 -18.27
C LEU A 96 2.75 -5.78 -18.50
N ILE A 97 2.18 -6.92 -18.09
CA ILE A 97 2.75 -8.25 -18.36
C ILE A 97 2.88 -8.47 -19.87
N GLU A 98 1.81 -8.25 -20.62
CA GLU A 98 1.82 -8.42 -22.08
C GLU A 98 2.86 -7.52 -22.74
N PHE A 99 2.87 -6.24 -22.36
CA PHE A 99 3.86 -5.28 -22.87
C PHE A 99 5.30 -5.72 -22.56
N CYS A 100 5.60 -6.12 -21.34
CA CYS A 100 6.94 -6.54 -20.94
C CYS A 100 7.38 -7.83 -21.66
N LYS A 101 6.49 -8.80 -21.84
CA LYS A 101 6.76 -10.02 -22.61
C LYS A 101 7.11 -9.69 -24.06
N ASN A 102 6.35 -8.81 -24.69
CA ASN A 102 6.53 -8.46 -26.10
C ASN A 102 7.79 -7.60 -26.33
N SER A 103 8.16 -6.77 -25.36
CA SER A 103 9.29 -5.84 -25.47
C SER A 103 10.59 -6.34 -24.82
N GLY A 104 10.58 -7.50 -24.14
CA GLY A 104 11.73 -8.04 -23.42
C GLY A 104 12.13 -7.21 -22.18
N ARG A 105 11.22 -6.40 -21.64
CA ARG A 105 11.47 -5.54 -20.47
C ARG A 105 11.13 -6.27 -19.19
N ARG A 106 11.80 -5.86 -18.10
CA ARG A 106 11.57 -6.40 -16.76
C ARG A 106 10.33 -5.76 -16.13
N LEU A 107 9.52 -6.56 -15.43
CA LEU A 107 8.39 -6.10 -14.62
C LEU A 107 8.62 -6.36 -13.13
N ILE A 108 8.57 -5.31 -12.32
CA ILE A 108 8.58 -5.39 -10.86
C ILE A 108 7.19 -4.99 -10.37
N GLN A 109 6.47 -5.94 -9.82
CA GLN A 109 5.14 -5.71 -9.26
C GLN A 109 5.25 -5.44 -7.76
N ILE A 110 4.84 -4.24 -7.33
CA ILE A 110 4.67 -3.97 -5.91
C ILE A 110 3.35 -4.59 -5.45
N SER A 111 3.48 -5.56 -4.54
CA SER A 111 2.38 -6.28 -3.89
C SER A 111 2.29 -5.92 -2.41
N THR A 112 1.62 -6.68 -1.60
CA THR A 112 1.45 -6.47 -0.17
C THR A 112 1.64 -7.78 0.60
N VAL A 113 2.16 -7.71 1.82
CA VAL A 113 2.19 -8.88 2.73
C VAL A 113 0.77 -9.35 3.09
N SER A 114 -0.24 -8.47 2.95
CA SER A 114 -1.64 -8.82 3.21
C SER A 114 -2.21 -9.90 2.30
N VAL A 115 -1.52 -10.29 1.21
CA VAL A 115 -1.92 -11.47 0.40
C VAL A 115 -1.81 -12.78 1.19
N ALA A 116 -1.15 -12.77 2.36
CA ALA A 116 -1.19 -13.86 3.33
C ALA A 116 -2.62 -14.15 3.80
N GLY A 117 -3.55 -13.18 3.68
CA GLY A 117 -4.94 -13.33 4.04
C GLY A 117 -5.16 -13.55 5.54
N GLU A 118 -6.35 -14.00 5.86
CA GLU A 118 -6.74 -14.38 7.22
C GLU A 118 -6.74 -15.92 7.34
N GLY A 119 -6.69 -16.44 8.56
CA GLY A 119 -6.86 -17.87 8.80
C GLY A 119 -8.20 -18.35 8.23
N SER A 120 -8.25 -19.56 7.67
CA SER A 120 -9.51 -20.14 7.24
C SER A 120 -10.33 -20.57 8.45
N ASP A 121 -11.63 -20.30 8.43
CA ASP A 121 -12.58 -20.75 9.46
C ASP A 121 -12.44 -22.27 9.72
N GLY A 122 -12.25 -22.65 10.97
CA GLY A 122 -12.14 -24.05 11.39
C GLY A 122 -10.78 -24.69 11.23
N VAL A 123 -9.78 -24.00 10.74
CA VAL A 123 -8.37 -24.43 10.81
C VAL A 123 -7.72 -23.74 12.02
N PRO A 124 -6.99 -24.48 12.89
CA PRO A 124 -6.23 -23.83 13.97
C PRO A 124 -5.36 -22.72 13.38
N PRO A 125 -5.12 -21.64 14.15
CA PRO A 125 -4.31 -20.50 13.65
C PRO A 125 -3.08 -21.08 12.97
N MET A 126 -2.84 -20.67 11.73
CA MET A 126 -1.79 -21.30 10.92
C MET A 126 -0.49 -21.19 11.67
N SER A 127 0.01 -22.33 12.14
CA SER A 127 1.33 -22.43 12.75
C SER A 127 2.46 -22.20 11.73
N ARG A 128 2.09 -21.91 10.47
CA ARG A 128 2.99 -21.74 9.35
C ARG A 128 3.15 -20.25 9.03
N VAL A 129 4.38 -19.82 9.02
CA VAL A 129 4.76 -18.47 8.53
C VAL A 129 4.57 -18.43 7.02
N PHE A 130 3.82 -17.44 6.54
CA PHE A 130 3.67 -17.15 5.11
C PHE A 130 4.99 -16.56 4.59
N ASN A 131 5.62 -17.22 3.65
CA ASN A 131 6.94 -16.86 3.15
C ASN A 131 6.93 -16.61 1.64
N GLU A 132 8.09 -16.28 1.05
CA GLU A 132 8.21 -15.92 -0.36
C GLU A 132 7.89 -17.08 -1.33
N ASN A 133 7.91 -18.32 -0.88
CA ASN A 133 7.53 -19.47 -1.70
C ASN A 133 6.02 -19.75 -1.66
N ASP A 134 5.29 -19.05 -0.81
CA ASP A 134 3.86 -19.25 -0.65
C ASP A 134 3.09 -18.22 -1.47
N LEU A 135 2.01 -18.64 -2.12
CA LEU A 135 1.01 -17.78 -2.72
C LEU A 135 -0.38 -18.13 -2.19
N TYR A 136 -0.81 -19.38 -2.37
CA TYR A 136 -2.05 -19.89 -1.82
C TYR A 136 -1.78 -21.09 -0.94
N ILE A 137 -2.11 -20.99 0.34
CA ILE A 137 -1.92 -22.03 1.35
C ILE A 137 -3.22 -22.37 2.08
N GLY A 138 -4.37 -21.98 1.49
CA GLY A 138 -5.69 -22.16 2.08
C GLY A 138 -6.17 -20.98 2.93
N GLN A 139 -5.50 -19.84 2.86
CA GLN A 139 -5.89 -18.61 3.54
C GLN A 139 -7.22 -18.07 2.99
N ASN A 140 -7.98 -17.41 3.87
CA ASN A 140 -9.18 -16.69 3.50
C ASN A 140 -8.84 -15.32 2.90
N ILE A 141 -9.39 -14.99 1.74
CA ILE A 141 -9.19 -13.72 1.03
C ILE A 141 -10.55 -13.10 0.74
N THR A 142 -11.21 -12.60 1.79
CA THR A 142 -12.53 -11.98 1.69
C THR A 142 -12.47 -10.52 1.27
N ASN A 143 -11.41 -9.82 1.64
CA ASN A 143 -11.23 -8.42 1.29
C ASN A 143 -10.92 -8.25 -0.20
N GLU A 144 -11.74 -7.46 -0.90
CA GLU A 144 -11.65 -7.27 -2.35
C GLU A 144 -10.31 -6.64 -2.81
N TYR A 145 -9.74 -5.72 -2.02
CA TYR A 145 -8.41 -5.18 -2.30
C TYR A 145 -7.35 -6.29 -2.25
N ILE A 146 -7.35 -7.10 -1.18
CA ILE A 146 -6.41 -8.21 -1.03
C ILE A 146 -6.61 -9.23 -2.15
N ARG A 147 -7.87 -9.55 -2.51
CA ARG A 147 -8.20 -10.44 -3.62
C ARG A 147 -7.60 -9.97 -4.93
N THR A 148 -7.76 -8.70 -5.27
CA THR A 148 -7.22 -8.15 -6.52
C THR A 148 -5.70 -8.08 -6.53
N LYS A 149 -5.05 -7.82 -5.39
CA LYS A 149 -3.59 -7.90 -5.26
C LYS A 149 -3.06 -9.33 -5.42
N PHE A 150 -3.76 -10.30 -4.81
CA PHE A 150 -3.45 -11.72 -4.97
C PHE A 150 -3.57 -12.17 -6.44
N LEU A 151 -4.63 -11.78 -7.15
CA LEU A 151 -4.83 -12.12 -8.57
C LEU A 151 -3.74 -11.50 -9.45
N ALA A 152 -3.37 -10.24 -9.20
CA ALA A 152 -2.28 -9.58 -9.90
C ALA A 152 -0.94 -10.30 -9.68
N GLU A 153 -0.63 -10.67 -8.44
CA GLU A 153 0.58 -11.42 -8.10
C GLU A 153 0.61 -12.79 -8.81
N ARG A 154 -0.51 -13.52 -8.78
CA ARG A 154 -0.64 -14.79 -9.51
C ARG A 154 -0.36 -14.61 -11.00
N ALA A 155 -0.95 -13.60 -11.66
CA ALA A 155 -0.73 -13.34 -13.07
C ALA A 155 0.75 -13.05 -13.38
N VAL A 156 1.44 -12.28 -12.53
CA VAL A 156 2.88 -12.03 -12.68
C VAL A 156 3.69 -13.32 -12.54
N LEU A 157 3.41 -14.17 -11.55
CA LEU A 157 4.14 -15.41 -11.31
C LEU A 157 3.90 -16.44 -12.45
N GLU A 158 2.69 -16.53 -12.97
CA GLU A 158 2.37 -17.32 -14.16
C GLU A 158 3.15 -16.83 -15.39
N ALA A 159 3.26 -15.51 -15.56
CA ALA A 159 4.06 -14.93 -16.64
C ALA A 159 5.57 -15.19 -16.45
N VAL A 160 6.09 -15.12 -15.22
CA VAL A 160 7.48 -15.45 -14.90
C VAL A 160 7.78 -16.91 -15.21
N SER A 161 6.90 -17.84 -14.84
CA SER A 161 7.03 -19.26 -15.19
C SER A 161 7.07 -19.51 -16.70
N SER A 162 6.48 -18.58 -17.48
CA SER A 162 6.47 -18.58 -18.94
C SER A 162 7.60 -17.75 -19.56
N GLY A 163 8.58 -17.30 -18.76
CA GLY A 163 9.81 -16.66 -19.23
C GLY A 163 9.88 -15.14 -19.09
N LEU A 164 8.86 -14.45 -18.53
CA LEU A 164 8.96 -13.04 -18.21
C LEU A 164 10.09 -12.81 -17.18
N ASP A 165 10.95 -11.82 -17.41
CA ASP A 165 11.83 -11.31 -16.35
C ASP A 165 11.01 -10.43 -15.41
N GLY A 166 10.50 -11.02 -14.34
CA GLY A 166 9.59 -10.37 -13.42
C GLY A 166 9.89 -10.68 -11.97
N LYS A 167 9.47 -9.77 -11.10
CA LYS A 167 9.54 -9.92 -9.65
C LYS A 167 8.26 -9.40 -8.99
N VAL A 168 7.95 -9.98 -7.85
CA VAL A 168 6.91 -9.52 -6.93
C VAL A 168 7.59 -9.09 -5.64
N ILE A 169 7.32 -7.88 -5.19
CA ILE A 169 7.82 -7.35 -3.92
C ILE A 169 6.61 -7.04 -3.04
N ARG A 170 6.40 -7.85 -2.02
CA ARG A 170 5.35 -7.69 -1.01
C ARG A 170 5.84 -6.69 0.03
N VAL A 171 5.25 -5.51 0.03
CA VAL A 171 5.55 -4.46 1.02
C VAL A 171 4.61 -4.59 2.22
N GLY A 172 5.06 -4.14 3.38
CA GLY A 172 4.27 -4.06 4.60
C GLY A 172 3.32 -2.85 4.61
N ASN A 173 2.84 -2.50 5.81
CA ASN A 173 2.05 -1.29 6.02
C ASN A 173 2.94 -0.05 5.91
N LEU A 174 2.89 0.58 4.74
CA LEU A 174 3.72 1.75 4.46
C LEU A 174 3.30 2.93 5.33
N MET A 175 4.24 3.44 6.09
CA MET A 175 4.05 4.52 7.06
C MET A 175 5.05 5.66 6.81
N SER A 176 5.11 6.60 7.74
CA SER A 176 6.01 7.75 7.72
C SER A 176 7.44 7.39 7.36
N ARG A 177 8.19 8.36 6.86
CA ARG A 177 9.64 8.20 6.69
C ARG A 177 10.32 8.01 8.04
N ASN A 178 11.28 7.10 8.10
CA ASN A 178 12.10 6.89 9.30
C ASN A 178 13.02 8.08 9.58
N SER A 179 13.38 8.82 8.53
CA SER A 179 14.32 9.95 8.63
C SER A 179 13.78 11.15 9.38
N ASP A 180 12.49 11.46 9.26
CA ASP A 180 11.90 12.71 9.78
C ASP A 180 10.44 12.61 10.21
N GLY A 181 9.82 11.44 10.05
CA GLY A 181 8.41 11.20 10.42
C GLY A 181 7.39 11.74 9.41
N GLU A 182 7.82 12.34 8.28
CA GLU A 182 6.89 12.88 7.28
C GLU A 182 6.02 11.77 6.67
N PHE A 183 4.72 12.05 6.54
CA PHE A 183 3.74 11.10 6.04
C PHE A 183 3.19 11.51 4.66
N GLN A 184 2.40 10.64 4.06
CA GLN A 184 1.83 10.89 2.73
C GLN A 184 0.97 12.16 2.68
N ILE A 185 1.09 12.94 1.59
CA ILE A 185 0.38 14.21 1.39
C ILE A 185 -1.15 14.12 1.54
N ASN A 186 -1.72 12.96 1.27
CA ASN A 186 -3.16 12.67 1.39
C ASN A 186 -3.49 11.85 2.66
N PHE A 187 -2.78 12.10 3.76
CA PHE A 187 -2.90 11.37 5.02
C PHE A 187 -4.33 11.28 5.57
N ILE A 188 -5.16 12.30 5.34
CA ILE A 188 -6.58 12.33 5.77
C ILE A 188 -7.37 11.13 5.22
N THR A 189 -6.98 10.59 4.06
CA THR A 189 -7.64 9.44 3.43
C THR A 189 -7.07 8.09 3.85
N ASN A 190 -6.01 8.08 4.67
CA ASN A 190 -5.40 6.84 5.14
C ASN A 190 -6.28 6.18 6.21
N GLY A 191 -6.64 4.91 6.01
CA GLY A 191 -7.56 4.19 6.91
C GLY A 191 -7.04 4.07 8.34
N PHE A 192 -5.77 3.73 8.51
CA PHE A 192 -5.16 3.59 9.84
C PHE A 192 -5.13 4.93 10.61
N LEU A 193 -4.73 6.03 9.96
CA LEU A 193 -4.75 7.35 10.59
C LEU A 193 -6.17 7.83 10.91
N ARG A 194 -7.16 7.44 10.10
CA ARG A 194 -8.58 7.71 10.44
C ARG A 194 -8.99 6.99 11.71
N SER A 195 -8.57 5.74 11.91
CA SER A 195 -8.85 5.01 13.16
C SER A 195 -8.21 5.70 14.35
N LEU A 196 -6.94 6.13 14.26
CA LEU A 196 -6.27 6.88 15.32
C LEU A 196 -6.97 8.19 15.65
N ARG A 197 -7.38 8.96 14.64
CA ARG A 197 -8.20 10.17 14.84
C ARG A 197 -9.56 9.85 15.47
N GLY A 198 -10.10 8.68 15.17
CA GLY A 198 -11.32 8.19 15.80
C GLY A 198 -11.14 7.97 17.29
N TYR A 199 -10.08 7.30 17.71
CA TYR A 199 -9.77 7.11 19.13
C TYR A 199 -9.54 8.43 19.86
N GLU A 200 -8.82 9.37 19.23
CA GLU A 200 -8.64 10.72 19.75
C GLU A 200 -9.99 11.45 19.93
N ALA A 201 -10.83 11.43 18.90
CA ALA A 201 -12.11 12.15 18.89
C ALA A 201 -13.11 11.60 19.92
N VAL A 202 -13.12 10.28 20.14
CA VAL A 202 -13.94 9.62 21.16
C VAL A 202 -13.28 9.71 22.56
N GLY A 203 -11.97 9.95 22.62
CA GLY A 203 -11.18 9.96 23.83
C GLY A 203 -11.06 8.60 24.51
N LYS A 204 -11.29 7.50 23.78
CA LYS A 204 -11.31 6.14 24.34
C LYS A 204 -10.65 5.13 23.40
N PHE A 205 -10.08 4.08 24.01
CA PHE A 205 -9.53 2.92 23.31
C PHE A 205 -9.95 1.61 24.00
N PRO A 206 -10.40 0.57 23.26
CA PRO A 206 -10.89 -0.66 23.86
C PRO A 206 -9.75 -1.51 24.41
N ILE A 207 -9.91 -2.05 25.61
CA ILE A 207 -8.88 -2.87 26.27
C ILE A 207 -8.59 -4.17 25.51
N GLY A 208 -9.58 -4.75 24.83
CA GLY A 208 -9.44 -5.95 24.02
C GLY A 208 -8.42 -5.78 22.87
N ALA A 209 -8.35 -4.58 22.28
CA ALA A 209 -7.42 -4.29 21.17
C ALA A 209 -5.97 -3.97 21.63
N MET A 210 -5.70 -3.88 22.92
CA MET A 210 -4.34 -3.54 23.41
C MET A 210 -3.27 -4.53 22.98
N HIS A 211 -3.64 -5.78 22.76
CA HIS A 211 -2.73 -6.86 22.34
C HIS A 211 -2.68 -7.08 20.83
N GLU A 212 -3.46 -6.33 20.05
CA GLU A 212 -3.36 -6.38 18.60
C GLU A 212 -1.98 -5.93 18.14
N VAL A 213 -1.47 -6.66 17.16
CA VAL A 213 -0.13 -6.44 16.61
C VAL A 213 -0.25 -5.72 15.29
N THR A 214 0.53 -4.67 15.11
CA THR A 214 0.66 -3.97 13.84
C THR A 214 2.10 -3.89 13.39
N GLU A 215 2.28 -3.76 12.09
CA GLU A 215 3.59 -3.62 11.45
C GLU A 215 3.65 -2.27 10.74
N PHE A 216 4.73 -1.52 10.94
CA PHE A 216 4.99 -0.27 10.27
C PHE A 216 6.27 -0.37 9.45
N SER A 217 6.13 -0.29 8.14
CA SER A 217 7.25 -0.23 7.20
C SER A 217 7.50 1.22 6.79
N PRO A 218 8.59 1.85 7.24
CA PRO A 218 8.92 3.21 6.82
C PRO A 218 9.10 3.29 5.31
N ILE A 219 8.45 4.26 4.67
CA ILE A 219 8.38 4.35 3.20
C ILE A 219 9.76 4.56 2.56
N ASP A 220 10.64 5.35 3.17
CA ASP A 220 12.00 5.62 2.69
C ASP A 220 12.87 4.37 2.71
N SER A 221 12.85 3.63 3.82
CA SER A 221 13.56 2.34 3.97
C SER A 221 13.03 1.29 3.01
N THR A 222 11.70 1.20 2.87
CA THR A 222 11.05 0.26 1.95
C THR A 222 11.38 0.60 0.49
N ALA A 223 11.35 1.88 0.10
CA ALA A 223 11.72 2.32 -1.24
C ALA A 223 13.17 1.96 -1.59
N LEU A 224 14.11 2.14 -0.63
CA LEU A 224 15.49 1.73 -0.80
C LEU A 224 15.63 0.21 -0.94
N ALA A 225 14.90 -0.57 -0.14
CA ALA A 225 14.87 -2.03 -0.25
C ALA A 225 14.36 -2.46 -1.64
N VAL A 226 13.27 -1.87 -2.14
CA VAL A 226 12.74 -2.14 -3.48
C VAL A 226 13.83 -1.91 -4.53
N LEU A 227 14.53 -0.77 -4.51
CA LEU A 227 15.59 -0.46 -5.48
C LEU A 227 16.73 -1.48 -5.45
N ARG A 228 17.09 -2.00 -4.30
CA ARG A 228 18.11 -3.05 -4.16
C ARG A 228 17.60 -4.40 -4.66
N LEU A 229 16.37 -4.77 -4.32
CA LEU A 229 15.75 -6.03 -4.72
C LEU A 229 15.53 -6.13 -6.24
N VAL A 230 15.25 -5.01 -6.91
CA VAL A 230 15.18 -4.95 -8.38
C VAL A 230 16.45 -5.47 -9.04
N GLN A 231 17.62 -5.28 -8.42
CA GLN A 231 18.92 -5.65 -8.98
C GLN A 231 19.35 -7.10 -8.68
N THR A 232 18.60 -7.81 -7.86
CA THR A 232 18.91 -9.20 -7.52
C THR A 232 18.79 -10.12 -8.76
N ASP A 233 19.43 -11.28 -8.70
CA ASP A 233 19.39 -12.28 -9.76
C ASP A 233 17.92 -12.61 -10.15
N ARG A 234 17.69 -12.81 -11.45
CA ARG A 234 16.36 -13.09 -12.02
C ARG A 234 15.71 -14.38 -11.48
N ARG A 235 16.49 -15.33 -10.97
CA ARG A 235 15.99 -16.56 -10.35
C ARG A 235 15.20 -16.32 -9.05
N PHE A 236 15.45 -15.20 -8.37
CA PHE A 236 14.70 -14.80 -7.18
C PHE A 236 13.52 -13.92 -7.60
N THR A 237 12.31 -14.40 -7.42
CA THR A 237 11.10 -13.81 -8.00
C THR A 237 10.20 -13.13 -6.99
N VAL A 238 10.15 -13.60 -5.75
CA VAL A 238 9.28 -13.02 -4.71
C VAL A 238 10.12 -12.57 -3.53
N PHE A 239 9.76 -11.44 -2.95
CA PHE A 239 10.43 -10.87 -1.77
C PHE A 239 9.41 -10.26 -0.82
N HIS A 240 9.68 -10.34 0.48
CA HIS A 240 9.04 -9.51 1.49
C HIS A 240 9.93 -8.30 1.79
N ALA A 241 9.40 -7.10 1.56
CA ALA A 241 10.04 -5.83 1.89
C ALA A 241 9.21 -5.12 2.96
N CYS A 242 9.20 -5.67 4.15
CA CYS A 242 8.46 -5.19 5.30
C CYS A 242 9.35 -5.14 6.54
N ASN A 243 8.90 -4.42 7.56
CA ASN A 243 9.56 -4.39 8.84
C ASN A 243 9.28 -5.70 9.58
N SER A 244 10.33 -6.35 10.09
CA SER A 244 10.19 -7.55 10.92
C SER A 244 9.83 -7.26 12.38
N HIS A 245 9.89 -6.00 12.80
CA HIS A 245 9.50 -5.58 14.14
C HIS A 245 8.02 -5.19 14.15
N HIS A 246 7.30 -5.88 14.98
CA HIS A 246 5.90 -5.60 15.24
C HIS A 246 5.79 -4.78 16.53
N ILE A 247 4.78 -3.92 16.58
CA ILE A 247 4.41 -3.18 17.78
C ILE A 247 2.99 -3.56 18.20
N TYR A 248 2.71 -3.50 19.49
CA TYR A 248 1.35 -3.64 19.98
C TYR A 248 0.61 -2.32 19.88
N MET A 249 -0.71 -2.37 19.68
CA MET A 249 -1.54 -1.16 19.76
C MET A 249 -1.40 -0.46 21.12
N ALA A 250 -1.15 -1.21 22.19
CA ALA A 250 -0.77 -0.68 23.48
C ALA A 250 0.38 0.34 23.42
N ASP A 251 1.46 -0.01 22.72
CA ASP A 251 2.64 0.85 22.61
C ASP A 251 2.31 2.16 21.91
N LEU A 252 1.49 2.08 20.87
CA LEU A 252 1.03 3.26 20.13
C LEU A 252 0.12 4.16 20.98
N ILE A 253 -0.85 3.59 21.69
CA ILE A 253 -1.76 4.36 22.56
C ILE A 253 -0.98 5.01 23.71
N TYR A 254 -0.03 4.31 24.32
CA TYR A 254 0.84 4.91 25.34
C TYR A 254 1.73 6.02 24.76
N ALA A 255 2.24 5.86 23.55
CA ALA A 255 2.98 6.93 22.86
C ALA A 255 2.08 8.15 22.61
N MET A 256 0.86 7.98 22.12
CA MET A 256 -0.11 9.06 21.93
C MET A 256 -0.38 9.80 23.26
N ARG A 257 -0.68 9.07 24.31
CA ARG A 257 -0.90 9.66 25.65
C ARG A 257 0.31 10.45 26.16
N SER A 258 1.52 9.95 25.95
CA SER A 258 2.76 10.65 26.34
C SER A 258 2.98 11.95 25.58
N HIS A 259 2.37 12.10 24.40
CA HIS A 259 2.39 13.31 23.57
C HIS A 259 1.15 14.21 23.78
N GLY A 260 0.36 13.96 24.80
CA GLY A 260 -0.73 14.84 25.23
C GLY A 260 -2.11 14.50 24.65
N PHE A 261 -2.26 13.36 23.97
CA PHE A 261 -3.57 12.90 23.56
C PHE A 261 -4.32 12.32 24.77
N ASP A 262 -5.55 12.79 24.99
CA ASP A 262 -6.40 12.33 26.08
C ASP A 262 -7.24 11.13 25.64
N ILE A 263 -6.74 9.94 25.89
CA ILE A 263 -7.35 8.67 25.49
C ILE A 263 -7.41 7.74 26.69
N ASP A 264 -8.62 7.43 27.17
CA ASP A 264 -8.83 6.46 28.24
C ASP A 264 -8.90 5.02 27.68
N ILE A 265 -8.26 4.09 28.39
CA ILE A 265 -8.39 2.67 28.09
C ILE A 265 -9.59 2.15 28.87
N VAL A 266 -10.62 1.68 28.14
CA VAL A 266 -11.92 1.29 28.68
C VAL A 266 -12.30 -0.13 28.29
N SER A 267 -13.40 -0.67 28.84
CA SER A 267 -13.93 -1.96 28.36
C SER A 267 -14.43 -1.85 26.91
N ASP A 268 -14.50 -2.98 26.22
CA ASP A 268 -14.95 -3.02 24.83
C ASP A 268 -16.40 -2.53 24.70
N GLU A 269 -17.26 -2.88 25.69
CA GLU A 269 -18.65 -2.43 25.74
C GLU A 269 -18.76 -0.90 25.95
N GLU A 270 -17.92 -0.34 26.82
CA GLU A 270 -17.89 1.11 27.04
C GLU A 270 -17.39 1.85 25.79
N PHE A 271 -16.39 1.30 25.11
CA PHE A 271 -15.89 1.85 23.85
C PHE A 271 -16.98 1.83 22.77
N GLU A 272 -17.66 0.69 22.55
CA GLU A 272 -18.76 0.59 21.59
C GLU A 272 -19.89 1.59 21.87
N ALA A 273 -20.27 1.75 23.15
CA ALA A 273 -21.28 2.71 23.54
C ALA A 273 -20.85 4.15 23.18
N ALA A 274 -19.59 4.49 23.45
CA ALA A 274 -19.04 5.80 23.13
C ALA A 274 -18.97 6.05 21.61
N VAL A 275 -18.58 5.05 20.80
CA VAL A 275 -18.60 5.15 19.33
C VAL A 275 -20.02 5.36 18.81
N LYS A 276 -21.00 4.62 19.31
CA LYS A 276 -22.42 4.78 18.93
C LYS A 276 -22.96 6.16 19.28
N GLU A 277 -22.57 6.71 20.41
CA GLU A 277 -22.95 8.07 20.83
C GLU A 277 -22.27 9.13 19.97
N PHE A 278 -20.96 8.98 19.72
CA PHE A 278 -20.19 9.88 18.86
C PHE A 278 -20.76 9.92 17.44
N ALA A 279 -21.07 8.75 16.85
CA ALA A 279 -21.62 8.64 15.50
C ALA A 279 -23.00 9.32 15.34
N LYS A 280 -23.80 9.42 16.41
CA LYS A 280 -25.09 10.13 16.38
C LYS A 280 -24.95 11.64 16.41
N ASN A 281 -23.86 12.15 16.98
CA ASN A 281 -23.68 13.57 17.28
C ASN A 281 -22.61 14.24 16.41
N SER A 282 -21.85 13.46 15.62
CA SER A 282 -20.75 13.96 14.80
C SER A 282 -21.13 14.04 13.33
N ASP A 283 -20.83 15.19 12.72
CA ASP A 283 -20.91 15.39 11.26
C ASP A 283 -19.63 14.96 10.54
N ASP A 284 -18.57 14.55 11.27
CA ASP A 284 -17.29 14.08 10.68
C ASP A 284 -17.42 12.63 10.22
N SER A 285 -17.92 12.48 8.99
CA SER A 285 -18.12 11.16 8.37
C SER A 285 -16.82 10.35 8.21
N ASP A 286 -15.67 11.01 8.12
CA ASP A 286 -14.38 10.34 7.97
C ASP A 286 -13.92 9.69 9.28
N VAL A 287 -14.08 10.39 10.41
CA VAL A 287 -13.80 9.86 11.75
C VAL A 287 -14.78 8.74 12.08
N VAL A 288 -16.08 8.95 11.85
CA VAL A 288 -17.12 7.93 12.08
C VAL A 288 -16.84 6.66 11.26
N SER A 289 -16.48 6.80 10.00
CA SER A 289 -16.17 5.63 9.15
C SER A 289 -14.92 4.87 9.61
N GLY A 290 -13.92 5.56 10.13
CA GLY A 290 -12.72 4.94 10.71
C GLY A 290 -13.03 4.10 11.96
N LEU A 291 -13.91 4.59 12.83
CA LEU A 291 -14.35 3.88 14.03
C LEU A 291 -15.25 2.69 13.71
N ILE A 292 -16.20 2.84 12.76
CA ILE A 292 -17.11 1.76 12.35
C ILE A 292 -16.34 0.61 11.67
N ALA A 293 -15.33 0.93 10.86
CA ALA A 293 -14.50 -0.10 10.23
C ALA A 293 -13.80 -0.99 11.26
N TYR A 294 -13.41 -0.42 12.40
CA TYR A 294 -12.83 -1.16 13.51
C TYR A 294 -13.86 -2.06 14.21
N THR A 295 -15.05 -1.52 14.55
CA THR A 295 -16.10 -2.32 15.21
C THR A 295 -16.63 -3.46 14.33
N ALA A 296 -16.70 -3.26 13.01
CA ALA A 296 -17.12 -4.30 12.07
C ALA A 296 -16.06 -5.44 11.92
N HIS A 297 -14.77 -5.13 12.12
CA HIS A 297 -13.72 -6.15 12.12
C HIS A 297 -13.85 -7.09 13.33
N ASN A 298 -14.14 -6.54 14.49
CA ASN A 298 -14.33 -7.33 15.71
C ASN A 298 -15.59 -8.22 15.70
N GLU A 299 -16.64 -7.83 14.98
CA GLU A 299 -17.83 -8.69 14.82
C GLU A 299 -17.58 -9.92 13.95
N ASN A 300 -16.57 -9.89 13.07
CA ASN A 300 -16.19 -11.04 12.22
C ASN A 300 -15.08 -11.92 12.84
N GLU A 301 -14.42 -11.49 13.90
CA GLU A 301 -13.40 -12.27 14.62
C GLU A 301 -13.95 -13.04 15.82
N ILE A 302 -15.25 -12.92 16.12
CA ILE A 302 -15.93 -13.65 17.20
C ILE A 302 -16.62 -14.90 16.61
N TYR A 303 -15.85 -15.80 16.00
CA TYR A 303 -16.29 -17.21 15.86
C TYR A 303 -15.10 -18.15 15.66
#